data_5630b813e57c817bff61786e60a4e200
#
_entry.id   5630b813e57c817bff61786e60a4e200
#
_cell.length_a   1.000
_cell.length_b   1.000
_cell.length_c   1.000
_cell.angle_alpha   90.00
_cell.angle_beta   90.00
_cell.angle_gamma   90.00
#
_symmetry.space_group_name_H-M   'P 1'
#
loop_
_entity.id
_entity.type
_entity.pdbx_description
1 polymer ?
#
loop_
_entity_poly.entity_id
_entity_poly.type
_entity_poly.pdbx_seq_one_letter_code
_entity_poly.pdbx_strand_id
1 'polypeptide(L)'
;KHSRKNGATIFGVNSKLKFDCEWAAWSNGTAVRELDFHDTFLAADYSHPGDNIPAILAVAQQKGCNGLDLINGILTGYEIQVNLVKGICLHEHKIDHIAHLGPSVAAGIGSLLRLNTDTIYQSVQQALHTTISTRQSRKGEISSWKAFAPAHAGKLAIECVDRCMRGEGAPSPI
;
A
#
# COMPACT_ATOMS: atom_id res chain seq x y z
N LYS A 1 -16.12 -1.77 -15.85
CA LYS A 1 -14.99 -2.48 -16.49
C LYS A 1 -14.20 -3.34 -15.50
N HIS A 2 -14.05 -2.89 -14.26
CA HIS A 2 -13.33 -3.59 -13.20
C HIS A 2 -14.27 -4.20 -12.13
N SER A 3 -15.50 -4.52 -12.50
CA SER A 3 -16.46 -5.17 -11.62
C SER A 3 -16.14 -6.65 -11.45
N ARG A 4 -16.33 -7.17 -10.24
CA ARG A 4 -16.02 -8.55 -9.88
C ARG A 4 -17.07 -9.10 -8.90
N LYS A 5 -17.49 -10.35 -9.07
CA LYS A 5 -18.54 -10.98 -8.21
C LYS A 5 -18.13 -10.98 -6.72
N ASN A 6 -16.91 -11.40 -6.42
CA ASN A 6 -16.33 -11.42 -5.07
C ASN A 6 -15.18 -10.40 -5.00
N GLY A 7 -15.51 -9.13 -4.92
CA GLY A 7 -14.54 -8.05 -4.94
C GLY A 7 -14.63 -7.16 -3.70
N ALA A 8 -13.87 -6.09 -3.75
CA ALA A 8 -13.87 -5.04 -2.74
C ALA A 8 -14.91 -3.95 -3.03
N THR A 9 -15.20 -3.12 -2.05
CA THR A 9 -16.09 -1.96 -2.18
C THR A 9 -15.31 -0.67 -2.35
N ILE A 10 -15.91 0.28 -3.06
CA ILE A 10 -15.45 1.67 -3.09
C ILE A 10 -16.37 2.48 -2.18
N PHE A 11 -15.80 3.23 -1.24
CA PHE A 11 -16.56 4.07 -0.32
C PHE A 11 -17.32 5.17 -1.09
N GLY A 12 -18.57 5.41 -0.69
CA GLY A 12 -19.45 6.34 -1.39
C GLY A 12 -20.16 5.74 -2.63
N VAL A 13 -19.80 4.53 -3.05
CA VAL A 13 -20.47 3.81 -4.14
C VAL A 13 -21.40 2.74 -3.55
N ASN A 14 -22.48 2.39 -4.30
CA ASN A 14 -23.42 1.35 -3.87
C ASN A 14 -22.66 0.06 -3.50
N SER A 15 -22.81 -0.40 -2.26
CA SER A 15 -22.08 -1.54 -1.69
C SER A 15 -22.37 -2.90 -2.37
N LYS A 16 -23.45 -2.99 -3.17
CA LYS A 16 -23.75 -4.15 -4.00
C LYS A 16 -22.77 -4.27 -5.19
N LEU A 17 -22.18 -3.16 -5.61
CA LEU A 17 -21.16 -3.15 -6.66
C LEU A 17 -19.83 -3.56 -6.05
N LYS A 18 -19.19 -4.53 -6.67
CA LYS A 18 -17.90 -5.06 -6.25
C LYS A 18 -16.86 -4.87 -7.37
N PHE A 19 -15.64 -4.57 -6.97
CA PHE A 19 -14.54 -4.22 -7.86
C PHE A 19 -13.32 -5.08 -7.55
N ASP A 20 -12.39 -5.19 -8.50
CA ASP A 20 -11.08 -5.76 -8.21
C ASP A 20 -10.39 -4.97 -7.09
N CYS A 21 -9.72 -5.67 -6.18
CA CYS A 21 -9.15 -5.05 -4.99
C CYS A 21 -8.12 -3.98 -5.33
N GLU A 22 -7.37 -4.12 -6.42
CA GLU A 22 -6.40 -3.14 -6.91
C GLU A 22 -7.05 -1.80 -7.23
N TRP A 23 -8.21 -1.83 -7.91
CA TRP A 23 -8.94 -0.62 -8.28
C TRP A 23 -9.75 -0.03 -7.13
N ALA A 24 -10.26 -0.89 -6.24
CA ALA A 24 -10.89 -0.42 -5.00
C ALA A 24 -9.86 0.24 -4.08
N ALA A 25 -8.67 -0.35 -3.94
CA ALA A 25 -7.56 0.23 -3.20
C ALA A 25 -7.14 1.60 -3.77
N TRP A 26 -7.02 1.70 -5.10
CA TRP A 26 -6.66 2.95 -5.76
C TRP A 26 -7.71 4.05 -5.52
N SER A 27 -8.99 3.74 -5.68
CA SER A 27 -10.08 4.70 -5.49
C SER A 27 -10.19 5.15 -4.02
N ASN A 28 -10.17 4.20 -3.09
CA ASN A 28 -10.28 4.50 -1.66
C ASN A 28 -9.02 5.21 -1.13
N GLY A 29 -7.83 4.81 -1.60
CA GLY A 29 -6.57 5.46 -1.25
C GLY A 29 -6.50 6.91 -1.74
N THR A 30 -6.99 7.18 -2.94
CA THR A 30 -7.10 8.55 -3.46
C THR A 30 -8.04 9.39 -2.58
N ALA A 31 -9.19 8.84 -2.19
CA ALA A 31 -10.15 9.53 -1.33
C ALA A 31 -9.58 9.84 0.08
N VAL A 32 -8.82 8.90 0.66
CA VAL A 32 -8.12 9.10 1.93
C VAL A 32 -7.10 10.23 1.82
N ARG A 33 -6.38 10.30 0.70
CA ARG A 33 -5.27 11.23 0.52
C ARG A 33 -5.67 12.61 0.04
N GLU A 34 -6.85 12.77 -0.55
CA GLU A 34 -7.27 14.02 -1.22
C GLU A 34 -7.21 15.23 -0.30
N LEU A 35 -7.69 15.09 0.93
CA LEU A 35 -7.76 16.20 1.89
C LEU A 35 -6.62 16.25 2.90
N ASP A 36 -5.68 15.29 2.87
CA ASP A 36 -4.57 15.16 3.83
C ASP A 36 -5.02 15.19 5.32
N PHE A 37 -6.21 14.66 5.64
CA PHE A 37 -6.77 14.62 7.00
C PHE A 37 -6.48 13.31 7.74
N HIS A 38 -5.68 12.46 7.18
CA HIS A 38 -5.24 11.20 7.79
C HIS A 38 -4.01 11.44 8.69
N ASP A 39 -3.55 10.36 9.32
CA ASP A 39 -2.44 10.41 10.27
C ASP A 39 -1.12 10.87 9.64
N THR A 40 -0.22 11.35 10.49
CA THR A 40 1.16 11.67 10.11
C THR A 40 2.10 11.18 11.21
N PHE A 41 3.12 10.43 10.83
CA PHE A 41 4.21 10.03 11.72
C PHE A 41 5.50 10.78 11.33
N LEU A 42 6.17 11.34 12.33
CA LEU A 42 7.37 12.17 12.17
C LEU A 42 8.55 11.54 12.93
N ALA A 43 9.65 11.32 12.24
CA ALA A 43 10.90 10.82 12.81
C ALA A 43 12.11 11.31 12.00
N ALA A 44 13.01 10.44 11.52
CA ALA A 44 14.08 10.81 10.59
C ALA A 44 13.53 11.35 9.27
N ASP A 45 12.41 10.80 8.83
CA ASP A 45 11.58 11.29 7.73
C ASP A 45 10.16 11.52 8.25
N TYR A 46 9.20 11.73 7.37
CA TYR A 46 7.78 11.73 7.68
C TYR A 46 7.03 10.78 6.74
N SER A 47 5.89 10.28 7.20
CA SER A 47 5.04 9.40 6.40
C SER A 47 3.61 9.41 6.92
N HIS A 48 2.72 8.78 6.18
CA HIS A 48 1.30 8.65 6.52
C HIS A 48 0.94 7.16 6.59
N PRO A 49 1.12 6.50 7.74
CA PRO A 49 0.87 5.06 7.85
C PRO A 49 -0.56 4.63 7.51
N GLY A 50 -1.54 5.52 7.68
CA GLY A 50 -2.93 5.29 7.29
C GLY A 50 -3.13 5.00 5.80
N ASP A 51 -2.20 5.40 4.95
CA ASP A 51 -2.21 5.06 3.51
C ASP A 51 -2.13 3.54 3.25
N ASN A 52 -1.71 2.73 4.24
CA ASN A 52 -1.75 1.26 4.17
C ASN A 52 -3.17 0.70 4.16
N ILE A 53 -4.10 1.34 4.87
CA ILE A 53 -5.42 0.78 5.18
C ILE A 53 -6.24 0.48 3.91
N PRO A 54 -6.37 1.38 2.91
CA PRO A 54 -7.21 1.13 1.75
C PRO A 54 -6.82 -0.14 0.97
N ALA A 55 -5.53 -0.40 0.81
CA ALA A 55 -5.05 -1.57 0.06
C ALA A 55 -5.27 -2.86 0.84
N ILE A 56 -4.91 -2.89 2.13
CA ILE A 56 -5.10 -4.06 3.00
C ILE A 56 -6.59 -4.40 3.14
N LEU A 57 -7.44 -3.38 3.35
CA LEU A 57 -8.89 -3.57 3.44
C LEU A 57 -9.49 -4.11 2.16
N ALA A 58 -9.07 -3.62 0.99
CA ALA A 58 -9.58 -4.09 -0.29
C ALA A 58 -9.26 -5.58 -0.51
N VAL A 59 -8.04 -6.01 -0.17
CA VAL A 59 -7.65 -7.42 -0.23
C VAL A 59 -8.46 -8.24 0.77
N ALA A 60 -8.61 -7.75 2.02
CA ALA A 60 -9.41 -8.42 3.04
C ALA A 60 -10.84 -8.67 2.58
N GLN A 61 -11.49 -7.67 1.99
CA GLN A 61 -12.83 -7.78 1.44
C GLN A 61 -12.92 -8.79 0.29
N GLN A 62 -11.99 -8.75 -0.66
CA GLN A 62 -11.99 -9.65 -1.80
C GLN A 62 -11.74 -11.10 -1.41
N LYS A 63 -10.94 -11.32 -0.38
CA LYS A 63 -10.59 -12.67 0.13
C LYS A 63 -11.54 -13.17 1.22
N GLY A 64 -12.43 -12.32 1.72
CA GLY A 64 -13.36 -12.68 2.80
C GLY A 64 -12.66 -12.89 4.14
N CYS A 65 -11.57 -12.16 4.42
CA CYS A 65 -10.86 -12.22 5.68
C CYS A 65 -11.71 -11.66 6.83
N ASN A 66 -11.49 -12.12 8.05
CA ASN A 66 -12.16 -11.61 9.23
C ASN A 66 -11.50 -10.34 9.78
N GLY A 67 -12.14 -9.71 10.78
CA GLY A 67 -11.65 -8.46 11.36
C GLY A 67 -10.30 -8.59 12.08
N LEU A 68 -10.00 -9.74 12.67
CA LEU A 68 -8.73 -9.97 13.34
C LEU A 68 -7.57 -10.07 12.31
N ASP A 69 -7.80 -10.76 11.22
CA ASP A 69 -6.83 -10.82 10.12
C ASP A 69 -6.56 -9.42 9.55
N LEU A 70 -7.63 -8.61 9.39
CA LEU A 70 -7.51 -7.22 8.93
C LEU A 70 -6.68 -6.37 9.90
N ILE A 71 -6.94 -6.45 11.21
CA ILE A 71 -6.18 -5.73 12.22
C ILE A 71 -4.70 -6.14 12.18
N ASN A 72 -4.40 -7.42 12.10
CA ASN A 72 -3.03 -7.92 12.01
C ASN A 72 -2.31 -7.40 10.76
N GLY A 73 -2.98 -7.39 9.63
CA GLY A 73 -2.43 -6.82 8.40
C GLY A 73 -2.12 -5.32 8.54
N ILE A 74 -3.05 -4.54 9.09
CA ILE A 74 -2.86 -3.10 9.32
C ILE A 74 -1.70 -2.85 10.30
N LEU A 75 -1.66 -3.57 11.42
CA LEU A 75 -0.58 -3.44 12.41
C LEU A 75 0.79 -3.73 11.79
N THR A 76 0.90 -4.80 11.00
CA THR A 76 2.14 -5.14 10.28
C THR A 76 2.56 -4.01 9.33
N GLY A 77 1.63 -3.48 8.54
CA GLY A 77 1.91 -2.37 7.63
C GLY A 77 2.40 -1.13 8.37
N TYR A 78 1.72 -0.75 9.46
CA TYR A 78 2.12 0.38 10.31
C TYR A 78 3.50 0.18 10.92
N GLU A 79 3.75 -0.98 11.51
CA GLU A 79 5.03 -1.27 12.17
C GLU A 79 6.20 -1.20 11.19
N ILE A 80 6.08 -1.81 10.01
CA ILE A 80 7.11 -1.74 8.98
C ILE A 80 7.33 -0.30 8.53
N GLN A 81 6.26 0.44 8.20
CA GLN A 81 6.40 1.82 7.71
C GLN A 81 7.02 2.73 8.76
N VAL A 82 6.54 2.66 10.00
CA VAL A 82 7.06 3.48 11.12
C VAL A 82 8.55 3.22 11.36
N ASN A 83 8.98 1.96 11.31
CA ASN A 83 10.39 1.63 11.50
C ASN A 83 11.27 2.08 10.34
N LEU A 84 10.79 1.99 9.09
CA LEU A 84 11.49 2.56 7.93
C LEU A 84 11.65 4.08 8.07
N VAL A 85 10.60 4.79 8.46
CA VAL A 85 10.62 6.26 8.66
C VAL A 85 11.57 6.67 9.80
N LYS A 86 11.69 5.86 10.84
CA LYS A 86 12.65 6.09 11.93
C LYS A 86 14.10 5.95 11.47
N GLY A 87 14.37 5.04 10.56
CA GLY A 87 15.71 4.66 10.16
C GLY A 87 16.25 5.38 8.92
N ILE A 88 15.38 5.83 8.02
CA ILE A 88 15.77 6.28 6.68
C ILE A 88 15.07 7.58 6.31
N CYS A 89 15.83 8.65 6.06
CA CYS A 89 15.33 9.88 5.45
C CYS A 89 15.44 9.81 3.93
N LEU A 90 14.37 9.40 3.26
CA LEU A 90 14.33 9.29 1.79
C LEU A 90 14.44 10.65 1.10
N HIS A 91 14.02 11.73 1.75
CA HIS A 91 14.09 13.09 1.21
C HIS A 91 15.53 13.55 0.97
N GLU A 92 16.49 13.11 1.78
CA GLU A 92 17.92 13.38 1.57
C GLU A 92 18.42 12.79 0.26
N HIS A 93 17.82 11.68 -0.17
CA HIS A 93 18.12 10.96 -1.40
C HIS A 93 17.25 11.38 -2.60
N LYS A 94 16.46 12.44 -2.48
CA LYS A 94 15.51 12.91 -3.52
C LYS A 94 14.43 11.88 -3.87
N ILE A 95 14.16 10.95 -2.97
CA ILE A 95 13.09 9.97 -3.06
C ILE A 95 11.91 10.47 -2.21
N ASP A 96 10.70 10.30 -2.68
CA ASP A 96 9.50 10.65 -1.91
C ASP A 96 9.21 9.60 -0.83
N HIS A 97 8.71 10.05 0.32
CA HIS A 97 8.35 9.16 1.44
C HIS A 97 7.34 8.06 1.07
N ILE A 98 6.64 8.18 -0.06
CA ILE A 98 5.77 7.14 -0.60
C ILE A 98 6.51 5.82 -0.83
N ALA A 99 7.83 5.85 -1.05
CA ALA A 99 8.61 4.62 -1.18
C ALA A 99 8.64 3.77 0.10
N HIS A 100 8.32 4.32 1.27
CA HIS A 100 8.10 3.52 2.48
C HIS A 100 6.77 2.73 2.43
N LEU A 101 5.78 3.21 1.67
CA LEU A 101 4.42 2.66 1.66
C LEU A 101 4.33 1.32 0.94
N GLY A 102 4.93 1.19 -0.25
CA GLY A 102 4.82 -0.05 -1.03
C GLY A 102 5.25 -1.30 -0.25
N PRO A 103 6.47 -1.32 0.31
CA PRO A 103 6.96 -2.42 1.13
C PRO A 103 6.09 -2.72 2.35
N SER A 104 5.59 -1.68 3.02
CA SER A 104 4.75 -1.83 4.22
C SER A 104 3.37 -2.41 3.89
N VAL A 105 2.74 -1.97 2.79
CA VAL A 105 1.50 -2.55 2.29
C VAL A 105 1.70 -4.02 1.90
N ALA A 106 2.79 -4.34 1.19
CA ALA A 106 3.07 -5.72 0.79
C ALA A 106 3.24 -6.63 2.02
N ALA A 107 3.98 -6.19 3.04
CA ALA A 107 4.11 -6.92 4.30
C ALA A 107 2.77 -7.07 5.02
N GLY A 108 1.97 -5.99 5.09
CA GLY A 108 0.64 -6.00 5.70
C GLY A 108 -0.33 -6.97 5.01
N ILE A 109 -0.34 -7.00 3.68
CA ILE A 109 -1.14 -7.97 2.92
C ILE A 109 -0.65 -9.40 3.14
N GLY A 110 0.68 -9.60 3.17
CA GLY A 110 1.28 -10.90 3.47
C GLY A 110 0.86 -11.44 4.85
N SER A 111 0.86 -10.58 5.87
CA SER A 111 0.38 -10.89 7.22
C SER A 111 -1.13 -11.17 7.24
N LEU A 112 -1.94 -10.32 6.60
CA LEU A 112 -3.38 -10.51 6.44
C LEU A 112 -3.73 -11.89 5.87
N LEU A 113 -3.00 -12.31 4.83
CA LEU A 113 -3.23 -13.57 4.13
C LEU A 113 -2.48 -14.76 4.76
N ARG A 114 -1.74 -14.53 5.85
CA ARG A 114 -0.93 -15.55 6.56
C ARG A 114 0.02 -16.30 5.64
N LEU A 115 0.66 -15.55 4.73
CA LEU A 115 1.65 -16.10 3.82
C LEU A 115 2.91 -16.53 4.59
N ASN A 116 3.68 -17.45 4.04
CA ASN A 116 4.98 -17.78 4.59
C ASN A 116 5.97 -16.62 4.46
N THR A 117 6.98 -16.60 5.31
CA THR A 117 7.97 -15.52 5.41
C THR A 117 8.69 -15.26 4.09
N ASP A 118 9.02 -16.31 3.34
CA ASP A 118 9.74 -16.16 2.07
C ASP A 118 8.88 -15.43 1.03
N THR A 119 7.60 -15.80 0.93
CA THR A 119 6.65 -15.10 0.03
C THR A 119 6.47 -13.64 0.43
N ILE A 120 6.35 -13.35 1.74
CA ILE A 120 6.27 -11.97 2.23
C ILE A 120 7.54 -11.21 1.88
N TYR A 121 8.70 -11.79 2.12
CA TYR A 121 9.99 -11.18 1.84
C TYR A 121 10.15 -10.85 0.34
N GLN A 122 9.81 -11.78 -0.55
CA GLN A 122 9.80 -11.55 -1.99
C GLN A 122 8.84 -10.43 -2.38
N SER A 123 7.65 -10.39 -1.77
CA SER A 123 6.64 -9.35 -2.03
C SER A 123 7.13 -7.95 -1.63
N VAL A 124 7.78 -7.84 -0.47
CA VAL A 124 8.39 -6.59 0.02
C VAL A 124 9.49 -6.13 -0.93
N GLN A 125 10.37 -7.03 -1.36
CA GLN A 125 11.43 -6.71 -2.32
C GLN A 125 10.85 -6.25 -3.66
N GLN A 126 9.87 -6.96 -4.21
CA GLN A 126 9.23 -6.56 -5.47
C GLN A 126 8.56 -5.19 -5.34
N ALA A 127 7.90 -4.91 -4.22
CA ALA A 127 7.31 -3.61 -3.95
C ALA A 127 8.36 -2.49 -3.89
N LEU A 128 9.54 -2.73 -3.30
CA LEU A 128 10.64 -1.77 -3.30
C LEU A 128 11.06 -1.36 -4.70
N HIS A 129 11.05 -2.27 -5.66
CA HIS A 129 11.44 -1.96 -7.04
C HIS A 129 10.34 -1.27 -7.87
N THR A 130 9.08 -1.38 -7.48
CA THR A 130 7.95 -0.94 -8.30
C THR A 130 7.24 0.30 -7.78
N THR A 131 7.40 0.66 -6.50
CA THR A 131 6.62 1.74 -5.87
C THR A 131 7.42 3.00 -5.56
N ILE A 132 8.65 3.10 -6.03
CA ILE A 132 9.50 4.28 -5.81
C ILE A 132 8.96 5.46 -6.60
N SER A 133 8.75 6.58 -5.91
CA SER A 133 8.47 7.88 -6.50
C SER A 133 9.61 8.85 -6.20
N THR A 134 9.99 9.67 -7.18
CA THR A 134 10.97 10.74 -6.96
C THR A 134 10.33 11.91 -6.21
N ARG A 135 11.12 12.65 -5.45
CA ARG A 135 10.65 13.85 -4.76
C ARG A 135 10.04 14.88 -5.72
N GLN A 136 10.54 14.92 -6.95
CA GLN A 136 10.05 15.85 -7.97
C GLN A 136 8.58 15.65 -8.33
N SER A 137 8.06 14.42 -8.23
CA SER A 137 6.66 14.12 -8.56
C SER A 137 5.64 14.88 -7.68
N ARG A 138 6.09 15.42 -6.53
CA ARG A 138 5.24 16.08 -5.53
C ARG A 138 5.80 17.41 -5.03
N LYS A 139 6.84 17.94 -5.68
CA LYS A 139 7.49 19.20 -5.34
C LYS A 139 7.27 20.21 -6.47
N GLY A 140 7.05 21.49 -6.11
CA GLY A 140 6.80 22.55 -7.07
C GLY A 140 5.32 22.71 -7.37
N GLU A 141 4.93 22.61 -8.63
CA GLU A 141 3.53 22.70 -9.03
C GLU A 141 2.72 21.51 -8.51
N ILE A 142 1.64 21.79 -7.78
CA ILE A 142 0.76 20.76 -7.23
C ILE A 142 -0.14 20.23 -8.33
N SER A 143 -0.14 18.92 -8.52
CA SER A 143 -1.01 18.19 -9.45
C SER A 143 -1.84 17.14 -8.74
N SER A 144 -2.80 16.55 -9.44
CA SER A 144 -3.60 15.42 -8.93
C SER A 144 -2.73 14.24 -8.48
N TRP A 145 -1.50 14.14 -8.99
CA TRP A 145 -0.56 13.08 -8.60
C TRP A 145 -0.25 13.08 -7.10
N LYS A 146 -0.39 14.21 -6.42
CA LYS A 146 -0.21 14.28 -4.96
C LYS A 146 -1.15 13.32 -4.22
N ALA A 147 -2.41 13.22 -4.65
CA ALA A 147 -3.38 12.29 -4.09
C ALA A 147 -3.23 10.87 -4.66
N PHE A 148 -2.80 10.75 -5.91
CA PHE A 148 -2.72 9.47 -6.61
C PHE A 148 -1.50 8.63 -6.23
N ALA A 149 -0.36 9.25 -5.90
CA ALA A 149 0.88 8.53 -5.66
C ALA A 149 0.78 7.45 -4.56
N PRO A 150 0.23 7.72 -3.37
CA PRO A 150 0.06 6.67 -2.35
C PRO A 150 -0.95 5.59 -2.77
N ALA A 151 -2.06 5.99 -3.40
CA ALA A 151 -3.05 5.06 -3.91
C ALA A 151 -2.46 4.13 -4.99
N HIS A 152 -1.59 4.67 -5.86
CA HIS A 152 -0.87 3.91 -6.87
C HIS A 152 0.12 2.92 -6.23
N ALA A 153 0.89 3.36 -5.24
CA ALA A 153 1.80 2.48 -4.51
C ALA A 153 1.06 1.32 -3.83
N GLY A 154 -0.08 1.59 -3.17
CA GLY A 154 -0.91 0.55 -2.58
C GLY A 154 -1.46 -0.44 -3.62
N LYS A 155 -1.91 0.05 -4.78
CA LYS A 155 -2.34 -0.79 -5.89
C LYS A 155 -1.23 -1.71 -6.40
N LEU A 156 -0.03 -1.16 -6.62
CA LEU A 156 1.13 -1.94 -7.09
C LEU A 156 1.59 -2.96 -6.04
N ALA A 157 1.53 -2.63 -4.76
CA ALA A 157 1.86 -3.57 -3.70
C ALA A 157 0.94 -4.80 -3.69
N ILE A 158 -0.37 -4.63 -3.97
CA ILE A 158 -1.30 -5.76 -4.14
C ILE A 158 -0.83 -6.65 -5.30
N GLU A 159 -0.47 -6.06 -6.44
CA GLU A 159 0.03 -6.79 -7.60
C GLU A 159 1.33 -7.55 -7.28
N CYS A 160 2.26 -6.93 -6.55
CA CYS A 160 3.50 -7.58 -6.12
C CYS A 160 3.24 -8.83 -5.27
N VAL A 161 2.32 -8.73 -4.30
CA VAL A 161 1.94 -9.90 -3.48
C VAL A 161 1.31 -11.00 -4.33
N ASP A 162 0.40 -10.66 -5.24
CA ASP A 162 -0.24 -11.65 -6.12
C ASP A 162 0.78 -12.37 -7.01
N ARG A 163 1.75 -11.65 -7.57
CA ARG A 163 2.85 -12.22 -8.37
C ARG A 163 3.73 -13.18 -7.55
N CYS A 164 4.15 -12.76 -6.34
CA CYS A 164 4.97 -13.60 -5.47
C CYS A 164 4.21 -14.85 -4.99
N MET A 165 2.90 -14.75 -4.76
CA MET A 165 2.06 -15.91 -4.47
C MET A 165 2.00 -16.91 -5.63
N ARG A 166 2.25 -16.48 -6.86
CA ARG A 166 2.36 -17.32 -8.07
C ARG A 166 3.77 -17.84 -8.31
N GLY A 167 4.71 -17.53 -7.44
CA GLY A 167 6.10 -17.99 -7.52
C GLY A 167 7.05 -17.06 -8.27
N GLU A 168 6.63 -15.81 -8.59
CA GLU A 168 7.57 -14.83 -9.12
C GLU A 168 8.52 -14.36 -8.01
N GLY A 169 9.82 -14.36 -8.32
CA GLY A 169 10.85 -13.83 -7.44
C GLY A 169 11.09 -12.34 -7.68
N ALA A 170 11.76 -11.71 -6.74
CA ALA A 170 12.24 -10.34 -6.84
C ALA A 170 13.77 -10.29 -6.65
N PRO A 171 14.48 -9.35 -7.28
CA PRO A 171 15.90 -9.16 -6.99
C PRO A 171 16.09 -8.77 -5.54
N SER A 172 17.18 -9.24 -4.92
CA SER A 172 17.57 -8.76 -3.59
C SER A 172 17.77 -7.25 -3.65
N PRO A 173 17.36 -6.48 -2.62
CA PRO A 173 17.60 -5.04 -2.57
C PRO A 173 19.08 -4.68 -2.48
N ILE A 174 19.94 -5.61 -2.05
CA ILE A 174 21.41 -5.48 -1.97
C ILE A 174 22.05 -6.79 -2.38
#